data_71d38faf4589cba1d5de91b4a69fdf73
#
_entry.id   71d38faf4589cba1d5de91b4a69fdf73
#
_cell.length_a   1.000
_cell.length_b   1.000
_cell.length_c   1.000
_cell.angle_alpha   90.00
_cell.angle_beta   90.00
_cell.angle_gamma   90.00
#
_symmetry.space_group_name_H-M   'P 1'
#
loop_
_entity.id
_entity.type
_entity.pdbx_description
1 polymer ?
#
loop_
_entity_poly.entity_id
_entity_poly.type
_entity_poly.pdbx_seq_one_letter_code
_entity_poly.pdbx_strand_id
1 'polypeptide(L)'
;MRRLSSVLLNRHSELEQVVRQLIQDRTVRLVQKGDRFYLQGLKTAHNRFTEACRARGLTAQDYPLNQEEQGLRSLGTTLRQRMLDGFAQASRSAGAARVKPAAALAFGPTRAVTDPFHTVEFDAHKLDLRLKILDQDPFGVEQVLEIERVWMLALIDVATRVILGYTLCLQREYSRYDVIRTFERALSPAQPPPITIPDLVPIKSGGFASVTLPETAYACWRAIRFDNARAHLAADSLNVACELLGCTVDVGPAYEPDDRPFVERFFGTVATQFTHRLPGTTGSKVGDILRELSNPSADLRLVVGLDELRELLAVWVWNYNGAPHGGLGGRTPLEAMTAAIRDRRALLRHLPESLRRNLCLLQSVHRARVRGHVGRGEKPYISFYHVRYTSPTLARSPQLIGKELRIYYDADDIRRLRAFLADGTELGELKVGGLWQLTPHSLEMRKRIFKAKRLRQVRFGEQDDPVEIYLKFKRTQAKRSRKAASEIAQIKQRIQADKTTGSSAATQEQTHTLPLAIGPAKARRLRIPPGFAQ
;
A
#
# COMPACT_ATOMS: atom_id res chain seq x y z
N MET A 1 -45.71 4.82 -5.44
CA MET A 1 -45.10 3.49 -5.24
C MET A 1 -44.41 3.45 -3.89
N ARG A 2 -44.73 2.47 -3.03
CA ARG A 2 -44.12 2.35 -1.68
C ARG A 2 -42.71 1.76 -1.81
N ARG A 3 -41.72 2.35 -1.11
CA ARG A 3 -40.34 1.86 -0.99
C ARG A 3 -40.28 0.78 0.10
N LEU A 4 -39.21 -0.02 0.13
CA LEU A 4 -38.90 -0.80 1.33
C LEU A 4 -38.82 0.18 2.51
N SER A 5 -39.50 -0.17 3.59
CA SER A 5 -39.54 0.68 4.77
C SER A 5 -38.10 0.93 5.27
N SER A 6 -37.75 2.19 5.47
CA SER A 6 -36.46 2.55 6.11
C SER A 6 -36.35 1.92 7.49
N VAL A 7 -37.48 1.71 8.18
CA VAL A 7 -37.56 1.02 9.47
C VAL A 7 -37.09 -0.43 9.35
N LEU A 8 -37.48 -1.16 8.27
CA LEU A 8 -37.02 -2.53 8.04
C LEU A 8 -35.50 -2.59 7.84
N LEU A 9 -34.97 -1.73 6.97
CA LEU A 9 -33.55 -1.71 6.65
C LEU A 9 -32.69 -1.21 7.81
N ASN A 10 -33.21 -0.27 8.62
CA ASN A 10 -32.54 0.21 9.83
C ASN A 10 -32.58 -0.82 10.95
N ARG A 11 -33.66 -1.58 11.07
CA ARG A 11 -33.78 -2.66 12.08
C ARG A 11 -32.92 -3.88 11.74
N HIS A 12 -32.73 -4.16 10.46
CA HIS A 12 -31.95 -5.27 9.93
C HIS A 12 -30.86 -4.75 8.98
N SER A 13 -29.78 -4.25 9.54
CA SER A 13 -28.65 -3.68 8.77
C SER A 13 -28.05 -4.66 7.74
N GLU A 14 -28.19 -5.95 7.98
CA GLU A 14 -27.74 -7.00 7.07
C GLU A 14 -28.60 -7.11 5.81
N LEU A 15 -29.91 -6.80 5.88
CA LEU A 15 -30.76 -6.71 4.68
C LEU A 15 -30.36 -5.53 3.81
N GLU A 16 -29.86 -4.47 4.43
CA GLU A 16 -29.25 -3.36 3.74
C GLU A 16 -28.00 -3.80 2.95
N GLN A 17 -27.15 -4.64 3.54
CA GLN A 17 -25.98 -5.21 2.86
C GLN A 17 -26.39 -6.12 1.70
N VAL A 18 -27.44 -6.93 1.87
CA VAL A 18 -27.98 -7.76 0.78
C VAL A 18 -28.45 -6.90 -0.39
N VAL A 19 -29.19 -5.81 -0.13
CA VAL A 19 -29.61 -4.89 -1.19
C VAL A 19 -28.43 -4.27 -1.92
N ARG A 20 -27.35 -3.93 -1.22
CA ARG A 20 -26.10 -3.43 -1.81
C ARG A 20 -25.41 -4.49 -2.67
N GLN A 21 -25.29 -5.73 -2.14
CA GLN A 21 -24.70 -6.85 -2.87
C GLN A 21 -25.45 -7.16 -4.17
N LEU A 22 -26.78 -7.14 -4.18
CA LEU A 22 -27.59 -7.36 -5.38
C LEU A 22 -27.24 -6.39 -6.52
N ILE A 23 -26.87 -5.17 -6.18
CA ILE A 23 -26.40 -4.15 -7.14
C ILE A 23 -24.94 -4.42 -7.54
N GLN A 24 -24.07 -4.70 -6.58
CA GLN A 24 -22.64 -4.91 -6.82
C GLN A 24 -22.35 -6.18 -7.66
N ASP A 25 -23.04 -7.27 -7.34
CA ASP A 25 -22.94 -8.55 -8.07
C ASP A 25 -23.63 -8.52 -9.44
N ARG A 26 -24.20 -7.37 -9.83
CA ARG A 26 -24.95 -7.20 -11.07
C ARG A 26 -26.10 -8.22 -11.22
N THR A 27 -26.64 -8.74 -10.11
CA THR A 27 -27.83 -9.59 -10.10
C THR A 27 -29.02 -8.85 -10.68
N VAL A 28 -29.07 -7.53 -10.48
CA VAL A 28 -30.01 -6.62 -11.10
C VAL A 28 -29.25 -5.57 -11.92
N ARG A 29 -29.77 -5.25 -13.12
CA ARG A 29 -29.18 -4.25 -14.01
C ARG A 29 -30.21 -3.19 -14.37
N LEU A 30 -29.74 -1.96 -14.53
CA LEU A 30 -30.54 -0.86 -15.03
C LEU A 30 -30.51 -0.86 -16.56
N VAL A 31 -31.66 -0.87 -17.20
CA VAL A 31 -31.79 -0.82 -18.67
C VAL A 31 -32.58 0.43 -19.03
N GLN A 32 -31.98 1.32 -19.83
CA GLN A 32 -32.65 2.49 -20.37
C GLN A 32 -33.29 2.16 -21.72
N LYS A 33 -34.58 2.47 -21.85
CA LYS A 33 -35.31 2.41 -23.13
C LYS A 33 -36.03 3.75 -23.32
N GLY A 34 -35.52 4.58 -24.22
CA GLY A 34 -35.96 5.99 -24.34
C GLY A 34 -35.77 6.74 -23.04
N ASP A 35 -36.79 7.38 -22.54
CA ASP A 35 -36.79 8.16 -21.29
C ASP A 35 -37.10 7.34 -20.03
N ARG A 36 -37.27 6.01 -20.18
CA ARG A 36 -37.67 5.16 -19.05
C ARG A 36 -36.57 4.17 -18.67
N PHE A 37 -36.46 3.96 -17.36
CA PHE A 37 -35.52 3.01 -16.76
C PHE A 37 -36.23 1.77 -16.24
N TYR A 38 -35.75 0.60 -16.62
CA TYR A 38 -36.27 -0.72 -16.24
C TYR A 38 -35.20 -1.50 -15.48
N LEU A 39 -35.64 -2.41 -14.60
CA LEU A 39 -34.75 -3.32 -13.90
C LEU A 39 -34.80 -4.70 -14.56
N GLN A 40 -33.68 -5.15 -15.07
CA GLN A 40 -33.49 -6.51 -15.54
C GLN A 40 -32.95 -7.38 -14.40
N GLY A 41 -33.47 -8.59 -14.22
CA GLY A 41 -33.08 -9.51 -13.14
C GLY A 41 -33.78 -9.28 -11.81
N LEU A 42 -34.83 -8.44 -11.77
CA LEU A 42 -35.54 -8.11 -10.54
C LEU A 42 -36.15 -9.35 -9.84
N LYS A 43 -36.67 -10.35 -10.57
CA LYS A 43 -37.21 -11.59 -9.99
C LYS A 43 -36.12 -12.38 -9.24
N THR A 44 -34.96 -12.54 -9.84
CA THR A 44 -33.80 -13.21 -9.20
C THR A 44 -33.33 -12.48 -7.96
N ALA A 45 -33.26 -11.15 -8.04
CA ALA A 45 -32.90 -10.32 -6.90
C ALA A 45 -33.93 -10.42 -5.78
N HIS A 46 -35.21 -10.49 -6.13
CA HIS A 46 -36.31 -10.65 -5.17
C HIS A 46 -36.25 -11.99 -4.44
N ASN A 47 -35.99 -13.10 -5.15
CA ASN A 47 -35.85 -14.41 -4.54
C ASN A 47 -34.70 -14.41 -3.51
N ARG A 48 -33.54 -13.92 -3.87
CA ARG A 48 -32.39 -13.79 -2.94
C ARG A 48 -32.73 -12.91 -1.73
N PHE A 49 -33.46 -11.82 -1.95
CA PHE A 49 -33.87 -10.92 -0.87
C PHE A 49 -34.89 -11.58 0.08
N THR A 50 -35.88 -12.31 -0.45
CA THR A 50 -36.88 -13.02 0.36
C THR A 50 -36.25 -14.18 1.14
N GLU A 51 -35.29 -14.91 0.55
CA GLU A 51 -34.49 -15.91 1.25
C GLU A 51 -33.70 -15.28 2.40
N ALA A 52 -33.06 -14.14 2.17
CA ALA A 52 -32.36 -13.40 3.22
C ALA A 52 -33.30 -12.91 4.33
N CYS A 53 -34.52 -12.51 4.02
CA CYS A 53 -35.54 -12.16 5.02
C CYS A 53 -35.91 -13.37 5.90
N ARG A 54 -36.18 -14.52 5.27
CA ARG A 54 -36.52 -15.77 5.97
C ARG A 54 -35.38 -16.27 6.84
N ALA A 55 -34.16 -16.22 6.34
CA ALA A 55 -32.97 -16.62 7.10
C ALA A 55 -32.76 -15.78 8.39
N ARG A 56 -33.39 -14.61 8.47
CA ARG A 56 -33.37 -13.73 9.65
C ARG A 56 -34.63 -13.81 10.52
N GLY A 57 -35.43 -14.87 10.32
CA GLY A 57 -36.60 -15.14 11.13
C GLY A 57 -37.84 -14.32 10.78
N LEU A 58 -37.84 -13.58 9.65
CA LEU A 58 -39.06 -12.93 9.17
C LEU A 58 -40.01 -13.96 8.61
N THR A 59 -41.24 -13.92 9.11
CA THR A 59 -42.34 -14.85 8.80
C THR A 59 -43.29 -14.25 7.75
N ALA A 60 -44.24 -15.05 7.27
CA ALA A 60 -45.30 -14.58 6.36
C ALA A 60 -46.18 -13.46 6.96
N GLN A 61 -46.13 -13.24 8.26
CA GLN A 61 -46.85 -12.15 8.94
C GLN A 61 -46.06 -10.84 8.96
N ASP A 62 -44.75 -10.89 8.69
CA ASP A 62 -43.88 -9.75 8.77
C ASP A 62 -43.73 -9.06 7.40
N TYR A 63 -43.60 -7.73 7.41
CA TYR A 63 -43.25 -6.98 6.22
C TYR A 63 -41.79 -7.26 5.82
N PRO A 64 -41.47 -7.53 4.55
CA PRO A 64 -42.30 -7.41 3.35
C PRO A 64 -43.04 -8.70 2.93
N LEU A 65 -42.82 -9.82 3.63
CA LEU A 65 -43.36 -11.15 3.26
C LEU A 65 -44.87 -11.25 3.36
N ASN A 66 -45.50 -10.39 4.16
CA ASN A 66 -46.95 -10.30 4.33
C ASN A 66 -47.70 -9.57 3.20
N GLN A 67 -46.97 -9.08 2.17
CA GLN A 67 -47.58 -8.43 1.01
C GLN A 67 -47.87 -9.45 -0.11
N GLU A 68 -48.84 -9.18 -0.96
CA GLU A 68 -49.28 -10.06 -2.04
C GLU A 68 -48.12 -10.51 -2.93
N GLU A 69 -47.19 -9.59 -3.29
CA GLU A 69 -45.99 -9.89 -4.07
C GLU A 69 -44.73 -10.00 -3.21
N GLN A 70 -44.85 -10.26 -1.91
CA GLN A 70 -43.76 -10.37 -0.94
C GLN A 70 -42.73 -9.22 -1.05
N GLY A 71 -43.22 -8.03 -1.33
CA GLY A 71 -42.38 -6.82 -1.42
C GLY A 71 -41.63 -6.61 -2.73
N LEU A 72 -41.92 -7.36 -3.80
CA LEU A 72 -41.26 -7.22 -5.12
C LEU A 72 -41.26 -5.79 -5.64
N ARG A 73 -42.43 -5.12 -5.61
CA ARG A 73 -42.55 -3.72 -6.06
C ARG A 73 -41.75 -2.75 -5.19
N SER A 74 -41.77 -2.97 -3.89
CA SER A 74 -41.06 -2.12 -2.93
C SER A 74 -39.54 -2.26 -3.07
N LEU A 75 -39.05 -3.52 -3.25
CA LEU A 75 -37.67 -3.81 -3.55
C LEU A 75 -37.25 -3.17 -4.88
N GLY A 76 -38.04 -3.35 -5.95
CA GLY A 76 -37.76 -2.78 -7.26
C GLY A 76 -37.68 -1.24 -7.22
N THR A 77 -38.55 -0.58 -6.46
CA THR A 77 -38.50 0.87 -6.27
C THR A 77 -37.23 1.31 -5.53
N THR A 78 -36.85 0.57 -4.47
CA THR A 78 -35.64 0.86 -3.69
C THR A 78 -34.38 0.64 -4.52
N LEU A 79 -34.28 -0.48 -5.24
CA LEU A 79 -33.14 -0.76 -6.11
C LEU A 79 -33.00 0.29 -7.22
N ARG A 80 -34.13 0.62 -7.90
CA ARG A 80 -34.12 1.65 -8.96
C ARG A 80 -33.65 2.98 -8.43
N GLN A 81 -34.13 3.42 -7.27
CA GLN A 81 -33.73 4.67 -6.69
C GLN A 81 -32.23 4.70 -6.38
N ARG A 82 -31.69 3.65 -5.72
CA ARG A 82 -30.27 3.58 -5.39
C ARG A 82 -29.39 3.52 -6.61
N MET A 83 -29.85 2.83 -7.68
CA MET A 83 -29.12 2.78 -8.94
C MET A 83 -29.15 4.11 -9.69
N LEU A 84 -30.14 4.97 -9.43
CA LEU A 84 -30.29 6.30 -10.04
C LEU A 84 -29.83 7.45 -9.12
N ASP A 85 -29.23 7.14 -7.96
CA ASP A 85 -28.82 8.13 -6.95
C ASP A 85 -27.63 9.01 -7.37
N GLY A 86 -27.16 8.84 -8.59
CA GLY A 86 -26.14 9.65 -9.24
C GLY A 86 -25.87 9.14 -10.64
N PHE A 87 -25.43 10.00 -11.54
CA PHE A 87 -25.20 9.64 -12.94
C PHE A 87 -24.13 8.53 -13.08
N ALA A 88 -23.06 8.60 -12.31
CA ALA A 88 -22.01 7.60 -12.30
C ALA A 88 -22.53 6.23 -11.86
N GLN A 89 -23.33 6.19 -10.80
CA GLN A 89 -23.97 4.95 -10.31
C GLN A 89 -24.98 4.39 -11.32
N ALA A 90 -25.80 5.26 -11.92
CA ALA A 90 -26.75 4.88 -12.95
C ALA A 90 -26.05 4.28 -14.19
N SER A 91 -24.98 4.92 -14.66
CA SER A 91 -24.19 4.49 -15.81
C SER A 91 -23.55 3.12 -15.58
N ARG A 92 -22.95 2.89 -14.40
CA ARG A 92 -22.38 1.57 -14.04
C ARG A 92 -23.44 0.48 -13.91
N SER A 93 -24.57 0.81 -13.30
CA SER A 93 -25.70 -0.11 -13.16
C SER A 93 -26.31 -0.47 -14.51
N ALA A 94 -26.18 0.41 -15.51
CA ALA A 94 -26.56 0.18 -16.91
C ALA A 94 -25.46 -0.56 -17.71
N GLY A 95 -24.29 -0.83 -17.13
CA GLY A 95 -23.22 -1.59 -17.78
C GLY A 95 -22.18 -0.73 -18.49
N ALA A 96 -22.17 0.60 -18.28
CA ALA A 96 -21.13 1.47 -18.84
C ALA A 96 -19.76 1.10 -18.28
N ALA A 97 -18.78 0.89 -19.16
CA ALA A 97 -17.40 0.62 -18.75
C ALA A 97 -16.72 1.87 -18.17
N ARG A 98 -17.13 3.06 -18.61
CA ARG A 98 -16.64 4.37 -18.15
C ARG A 98 -17.78 5.38 -18.16
N VAL A 99 -17.78 6.24 -17.16
CA VAL A 99 -18.61 7.45 -17.14
C VAL A 99 -17.88 8.51 -17.95
N LYS A 100 -18.52 9.07 -18.98
CA LYS A 100 -17.91 10.18 -19.73
C LYS A 100 -17.95 11.43 -18.86
N PRO A 101 -16.85 12.21 -18.77
CA PRO A 101 -16.87 13.46 -18.05
C PRO A 101 -17.94 14.39 -18.67
N ALA A 102 -18.67 15.10 -17.82
CA ALA A 102 -19.59 16.13 -18.30
C ALA A 102 -18.81 17.15 -19.13
N ALA A 103 -19.43 17.65 -20.19
CA ALA A 103 -18.82 18.75 -20.95
C ALA A 103 -18.54 19.91 -19.97
N ALA A 104 -17.34 20.49 -20.04
CA ALA A 104 -16.84 21.53 -19.12
C ALA A 104 -17.73 22.77 -18.94
N LEU A 105 -18.76 22.91 -19.76
CA LEU A 105 -19.74 24.02 -19.74
C LEU A 105 -20.86 23.85 -18.70
N ALA A 106 -21.05 22.65 -18.12
CA ALA A 106 -22.19 22.37 -17.24
C ALA A 106 -21.97 22.74 -15.77
N PHE A 107 -20.73 22.72 -15.33
CA PHE A 107 -20.38 23.00 -13.93
C PHE A 107 -19.18 23.94 -13.95
N GLY A 108 -19.28 25.18 -13.72
CA GLY A 108 -18.22 26.17 -13.79
C GLY A 108 -16.78 25.61 -13.68
N PRO A 109 -15.74 26.31 -14.05
CA PRO A 109 -14.41 25.71 -14.15
C PRO A 109 -13.99 25.14 -12.79
N THR A 110 -14.08 23.84 -12.64
CA THR A 110 -13.28 23.17 -11.61
C THR A 110 -11.85 23.55 -11.95
N ARG A 111 -11.27 24.46 -11.17
CA ARG A 111 -9.94 25.02 -11.44
C ARG A 111 -8.99 23.85 -11.65
N ALA A 112 -8.55 23.66 -12.88
CA ALA A 112 -7.63 22.58 -13.19
C ALA A 112 -6.42 22.73 -12.25
N VAL A 113 -6.04 21.63 -11.59
CA VAL A 113 -4.83 21.63 -10.77
C VAL A 113 -3.65 21.81 -11.72
N THR A 114 -3.06 23.00 -11.70
CA THR A 114 -1.97 23.38 -12.61
C THR A 114 -0.62 23.40 -11.92
N ASP A 115 -0.60 23.47 -10.58
CA ASP A 115 0.63 23.59 -9.81
C ASP A 115 1.08 22.23 -9.30
N PRO A 116 2.37 21.88 -9.45
CA PRO A 116 2.95 20.67 -8.87
C PRO A 116 2.83 20.71 -7.35
N PHE A 117 2.68 19.55 -6.73
CA PHE A 117 2.48 19.39 -5.29
C PHE A 117 1.24 20.09 -4.72
N HIS A 118 0.32 20.59 -5.58
CA HIS A 118 -0.97 21.08 -5.09
C HIS A 118 -1.84 19.91 -4.65
N THR A 119 -2.10 18.97 -5.52
CA THR A 119 -2.92 17.79 -5.25
C THR A 119 -2.19 16.54 -5.72
N VAL A 120 -2.16 15.53 -4.88
CA VAL A 120 -1.64 14.21 -5.23
C VAL A 120 -2.74 13.16 -5.09
N GLU A 121 -2.69 12.12 -5.91
CA GLU A 121 -3.56 10.95 -5.80
C GLU A 121 -2.76 9.77 -5.29
N PHE A 122 -3.33 9.07 -4.31
CA PHE A 122 -2.80 7.83 -3.77
C PHE A 122 -3.74 6.67 -4.06
N ASP A 123 -3.18 5.56 -4.51
CA ASP A 123 -3.91 4.30 -4.58
C ASP A 123 -2.97 3.10 -4.47
N ALA A 124 -3.57 1.92 -4.26
CA ALA A 124 -2.88 0.65 -4.18
C ALA A 124 -3.49 -0.35 -5.17
N HIS A 125 -2.67 -0.90 -6.02
CA HIS A 125 -3.06 -1.85 -7.05
C HIS A 125 -2.40 -3.21 -6.83
N LYS A 126 -3.18 -4.27 -6.98
CA LYS A 126 -2.68 -5.64 -6.94
C LYS A 126 -2.08 -5.98 -8.31
N LEU A 127 -0.80 -6.31 -8.32
CA LEU A 127 -0.13 -6.75 -9.54
C LEU A 127 -0.53 -8.21 -9.86
N ASP A 128 -0.97 -8.44 -11.09
CA ASP A 128 -1.32 -9.78 -11.58
C ASP A 128 -0.06 -10.57 -11.95
N LEU A 129 0.76 -10.84 -10.94
CA LEU A 129 2.02 -11.57 -11.05
C LEU A 129 2.02 -12.77 -10.12
N ARG A 130 2.57 -13.87 -10.62
CA ARG A 130 3.04 -14.99 -9.80
C ARG A 130 4.52 -14.80 -9.57
N LEU A 131 4.87 -14.36 -8.37
CA LEU A 131 6.24 -14.12 -7.98
C LEU A 131 6.75 -15.33 -7.20
N LYS A 132 7.91 -15.82 -7.57
CA LYS A 132 8.63 -16.85 -6.84
C LYS A 132 9.90 -16.26 -6.28
N ILE A 133 10.27 -16.66 -5.07
CA ILE A 133 11.53 -16.28 -4.46
C ILE A 133 12.38 -17.53 -4.23
N LEU A 134 13.68 -17.37 -4.38
CA LEU A 134 14.64 -18.36 -3.93
C LEU A 134 14.90 -18.14 -2.44
N ASP A 135 14.62 -19.16 -1.65
CA ASP A 135 14.98 -19.19 -0.23
C ASP A 135 16.12 -20.18 -0.04
N GLN A 136 17.27 -19.71 0.46
CA GLN A 136 18.35 -20.56 0.91
C GLN A 136 18.17 -20.84 2.39
N ASP A 137 18.18 -22.10 2.76
CA ASP A 137 18.24 -22.50 4.17
C ASP A 137 19.65 -22.26 4.75
N PRO A 138 19.84 -22.40 6.07
CA PRO A 138 21.16 -22.24 6.69
C PRO A 138 22.24 -23.22 6.18
N PHE A 139 21.84 -24.30 5.51
CA PHE A 139 22.73 -25.30 4.92
C PHE A 139 23.01 -25.04 3.42
N GLY A 140 22.49 -23.93 2.88
CA GLY A 140 22.68 -23.56 1.48
C GLY A 140 21.72 -24.25 0.50
N VAL A 141 20.75 -25.03 0.97
CA VAL A 141 19.75 -25.67 0.11
C VAL A 141 18.76 -24.64 -0.39
N GLU A 142 18.67 -24.48 -1.69
CA GLU A 142 17.74 -23.57 -2.35
C GLU A 142 16.35 -24.20 -2.47
N GLN A 143 15.34 -23.46 -2.07
CA GLN A 143 13.95 -23.81 -2.33
C GLN A 143 13.20 -22.64 -2.97
N VAL A 144 12.34 -22.96 -3.93
CA VAL A 144 11.49 -21.98 -4.59
C VAL A 144 10.20 -21.82 -3.79
N LEU A 145 9.90 -20.59 -3.38
CA LEU A 145 8.68 -20.24 -2.64
C LEU A 145 7.80 -19.35 -3.50
N GLU A 146 6.54 -19.71 -3.70
CA GLU A 146 5.57 -18.89 -4.45
C GLU A 146 4.88 -17.88 -3.51
N ILE A 147 4.89 -16.60 -3.89
CA ILE A 147 4.27 -15.51 -3.14
C ILE A 147 2.78 -15.42 -3.49
N GLU A 148 1.94 -15.17 -2.47
CA GLU A 148 0.49 -15.13 -2.62
C GLU A 148 0.03 -13.92 -3.43
N ARG A 149 0.54 -12.72 -3.12
CA ARG A 149 0.12 -11.45 -3.74
C ARG A 149 1.23 -10.41 -3.66
N VAL A 150 1.26 -9.56 -4.67
CA VAL A 150 2.11 -8.37 -4.70
C VAL A 150 1.23 -7.14 -4.90
N TRP A 151 1.35 -6.17 -4.02
CA TRP A 151 0.69 -4.87 -4.16
C TRP A 151 1.73 -3.82 -4.54
N MET A 152 1.35 -2.90 -5.41
CA MET A 152 2.05 -1.66 -5.65
C MET A 152 1.20 -0.51 -5.12
N LEU A 153 1.76 0.26 -4.21
CA LEU A 153 1.20 1.52 -3.73
C LEU A 153 1.92 2.64 -4.45
N ALA A 154 1.21 3.65 -4.93
CA ALA A 154 1.79 4.77 -5.65
C ALA A 154 1.17 6.10 -5.27
N LEU A 155 1.99 7.14 -5.31
CA LEU A 155 1.60 8.54 -5.14
C LEU A 155 1.96 9.30 -6.42
N ILE A 156 0.96 9.87 -7.10
CA ILE A 156 1.10 10.61 -8.35
C ILE A 156 0.72 12.08 -8.15
N ASP A 157 1.51 12.98 -8.72
CA ASP A 157 1.17 14.39 -8.79
C ASP A 157 0.10 14.65 -9.85
N VAL A 158 -0.99 15.32 -9.46
CA VAL A 158 -2.15 15.54 -10.35
C VAL A 158 -1.83 16.52 -11.49
N ALA A 159 -0.99 17.53 -11.26
CA ALA A 159 -0.66 18.52 -12.28
C ALA A 159 0.27 17.96 -13.35
N THR A 160 1.30 17.24 -12.93
CA THR A 160 2.42 16.85 -13.79
C THR A 160 2.44 15.37 -14.15
N ARG A 161 1.63 14.53 -13.50
CA ARG A 161 1.61 13.06 -13.65
C ARG A 161 2.89 12.35 -13.19
N VAL A 162 3.80 13.05 -12.53
CA VAL A 162 5.02 12.46 -11.98
C VAL A 162 4.67 11.49 -10.86
N ILE A 163 5.24 10.30 -10.91
CA ILE A 163 5.22 9.37 -9.77
C ILE A 163 6.24 9.88 -8.76
N LEU A 164 5.71 10.40 -7.64
CA LEU A 164 6.54 10.96 -6.56
C LEU A 164 7.16 9.88 -5.69
N GLY A 165 6.40 8.80 -5.45
CA GLY A 165 6.86 7.68 -4.65
C GLY A 165 6.01 6.43 -4.86
N TYR A 166 6.61 5.27 -4.66
CA TYR A 166 5.90 3.99 -4.71
C TYR A 166 6.50 2.97 -3.73
N THR A 167 5.71 1.96 -3.38
CA THR A 167 6.11 0.87 -2.48
C THR A 167 5.54 -0.46 -2.97
N LEU A 168 6.35 -1.53 -2.92
CA LEU A 168 5.87 -2.91 -3.11
C LEU A 168 5.58 -3.54 -1.75
N CYS A 169 4.39 -4.12 -1.62
CA CYS A 169 3.97 -4.88 -0.46
C CYS A 169 3.69 -6.34 -0.87
N LEU A 170 4.32 -7.27 -0.16
CA LEU A 170 4.25 -8.72 -0.43
C LEU A 170 3.24 -9.43 0.48
N GLN A 171 2.43 -8.68 1.21
CA GLN A 171 1.40 -9.22 2.08
C GLN A 171 0.09 -9.46 1.32
N ARG A 172 -0.77 -10.27 1.93
CA ARG A 172 -2.12 -10.49 1.42
C ARG A 172 -2.91 -9.18 1.25
N GLU A 173 -2.77 -8.28 2.23
CA GLU A 173 -3.32 -6.93 2.21
C GLU A 173 -2.24 -5.96 2.69
N TYR A 174 -2.17 -4.77 2.09
CA TYR A 174 -1.27 -3.73 2.57
C TYR A 174 -1.78 -3.09 3.87
N SER A 175 -0.88 -2.56 4.64
CA SER A 175 -1.15 -1.95 5.93
C SER A 175 -1.03 -0.42 5.87
N ARG A 176 -1.51 0.26 6.92
CA ARG A 176 -1.26 1.70 7.10
C ARG A 176 0.21 2.08 7.05
N TYR A 177 1.10 1.17 7.44
CA TYR A 177 2.54 1.40 7.42
C TYR A 177 3.11 1.43 6.00
N ASP A 178 2.55 0.61 5.10
CA ASP A 178 2.94 0.63 3.70
C ASP A 178 2.53 1.95 3.03
N VAL A 179 1.41 2.54 3.44
CA VAL A 179 0.96 3.87 3.01
C VAL A 179 1.95 4.95 3.48
N ILE A 180 2.28 4.98 4.78
CA ILE A 180 3.23 5.94 5.35
C ILE A 180 4.60 5.81 4.68
N ARG A 181 5.07 4.59 4.43
CA ARG A 181 6.31 4.35 3.69
C ARG A 181 6.27 4.93 2.27
N THR A 182 5.13 4.86 1.61
CA THR A 182 4.98 5.47 0.27
C THR A 182 5.12 6.99 0.37
N PHE A 183 4.60 7.62 1.42
CA PHE A 183 4.78 9.05 1.67
C PHE A 183 6.23 9.40 1.99
N GLU A 184 6.89 8.63 2.85
CA GLU A 184 8.30 8.83 3.17
C GLU A 184 9.18 8.76 1.92
N ARG A 185 8.91 7.80 1.04
CA ARG A 185 9.60 7.68 -0.25
C ARG A 185 9.33 8.82 -1.21
N ALA A 186 8.10 9.37 -1.20
CA ALA A 186 7.76 10.52 -2.02
C ALA A 186 8.40 11.82 -1.53
N LEU A 187 8.63 11.95 -0.22
CA LEU A 187 9.26 13.12 0.41
C LEU A 187 10.78 13.06 0.37
N SER A 188 11.35 11.88 0.63
CA SER A 188 12.79 11.70 0.71
C SER A 188 13.45 11.84 -0.66
N PRO A 189 14.70 12.35 -0.73
CA PRO A 189 15.47 12.32 -1.96
C PRO A 189 15.55 10.90 -2.50
N ALA A 190 15.08 10.70 -3.71
CA ALA A 190 15.17 9.41 -4.38
C ALA A 190 16.62 9.12 -4.75
N GLN A 191 16.98 7.84 -4.72
CA GLN A 191 18.26 7.37 -5.25
C GLN A 191 18.02 6.65 -6.58
N PRO A 192 18.91 6.81 -7.56
CA PRO A 192 18.85 6.00 -8.77
C PRO A 192 18.84 4.51 -8.40
N PRO A 193 18.03 3.68 -9.07
CA PRO A 193 18.00 2.26 -8.80
C PRO A 193 19.36 1.63 -9.08
N PRO A 194 19.87 0.73 -8.24
CA PRO A 194 21.00 -0.09 -8.61
C PRO A 194 20.59 -1.00 -9.77
N ILE A 195 21.35 -1.00 -10.87
CA ILE A 195 21.06 -1.82 -12.04
C ILE A 195 22.05 -2.98 -12.07
N THR A 196 21.54 -4.18 -11.84
CA THR A 196 22.33 -5.43 -11.86
C THR A 196 21.91 -6.34 -13.02
N ILE A 197 20.73 -6.11 -13.60
CA ILE A 197 20.22 -6.86 -14.75
C ILE A 197 20.99 -6.40 -15.99
N PRO A 198 21.68 -7.31 -16.71
CA PRO A 198 22.38 -6.97 -17.94
C PRO A 198 21.44 -6.36 -18.99
N ASP A 199 21.91 -5.37 -19.74
CA ASP A 199 21.18 -4.69 -20.82
C ASP A 199 19.94 -3.91 -20.40
N LEU A 200 19.66 -3.79 -19.10
CA LEU A 200 18.59 -2.94 -18.57
C LEU A 200 19.11 -1.49 -18.46
N VAL A 201 18.77 -0.65 -19.43
CA VAL A 201 19.20 0.74 -19.48
C VAL A 201 18.00 1.67 -19.32
N PRO A 202 17.97 2.54 -18.28
CA PRO A 202 16.93 3.56 -18.18
C PRO A 202 17.09 4.62 -19.26
N ILE A 203 15.97 5.17 -19.75
CA ILE A 203 16.01 6.26 -20.73
C ILE A 203 16.64 7.52 -20.11
N LYS A 204 17.39 8.27 -20.92
CA LYS A 204 18.08 9.50 -20.46
C LYS A 204 17.11 10.60 -20.02
N SER A 205 15.94 10.69 -20.65
CA SER A 205 14.87 11.64 -20.31
C SER A 205 14.08 11.26 -19.07
N GLY A 206 14.27 10.04 -18.55
CA GLY A 206 13.59 9.54 -17.37
C GLY A 206 14.20 10.05 -16.06
N GLY A 207 13.56 9.70 -14.95
CA GLY A 207 14.08 10.04 -13.62
C GLY A 207 13.02 10.00 -12.53
N PHE A 208 13.48 10.16 -11.29
CA PHE A 208 12.64 10.55 -10.17
C PHE A 208 12.74 12.06 -9.99
N ALA A 209 11.64 12.69 -9.56
CA ALA A 209 11.57 14.15 -9.44
C ALA A 209 12.77 14.73 -8.67
N SER A 210 13.07 14.22 -7.47
CA SER A 210 14.15 14.74 -6.62
C SER A 210 15.57 14.45 -7.13
N VAL A 211 15.73 13.56 -8.12
CA VAL A 211 17.01 13.34 -8.81
C VAL A 211 17.20 14.37 -9.92
N THR A 212 16.16 14.62 -10.69
CA THR A 212 16.19 15.54 -11.83
C THR A 212 16.06 17.01 -11.41
N LEU A 213 15.25 17.24 -10.36
CA LEU A 213 14.91 18.54 -9.80
C LEU A 213 15.14 18.50 -8.28
N PRO A 214 16.37 18.73 -7.79
CA PRO A 214 16.71 18.64 -6.37
C PRO A 214 15.81 19.50 -5.48
N GLU A 215 15.26 20.58 -6.01
CA GLU A 215 14.29 21.45 -5.35
C GLU A 215 12.96 20.75 -5.00
N THR A 216 12.69 19.58 -5.54
CA THR A 216 11.51 18.77 -5.17
C THR A 216 11.73 17.85 -3.97
N ALA A 217 12.98 17.72 -3.51
CA ALA A 217 13.28 16.94 -2.31
C ALA A 217 12.59 17.56 -1.08
N TYR A 218 11.88 16.72 -0.33
CA TYR A 218 11.07 17.12 0.84
C TYR A 218 9.94 18.12 0.54
N ALA A 219 9.54 18.28 -0.72
CA ALA A 219 8.39 19.08 -1.09
C ALA A 219 7.09 18.45 -0.61
N CYS A 220 6.26 19.24 0.07
CA CYS A 220 4.99 18.80 0.64
C CYS A 220 3.83 19.19 -0.28
N TRP A 221 2.92 18.28 -0.49
CA TRP A 221 1.66 18.53 -1.18
C TRP A 221 0.65 19.25 -0.28
N ARG A 222 -0.33 19.93 -0.88
CA ARG A 222 -1.37 20.67 -0.16
C ARG A 222 -2.61 19.82 0.09
N ALA A 223 -2.95 18.95 -0.85
CA ALA A 223 -4.08 18.04 -0.75
C ALA A 223 -3.71 16.64 -1.25
N ILE A 224 -4.29 15.63 -0.63
CA ILE A 224 -4.15 14.24 -1.04
C ILE A 224 -5.51 13.60 -1.22
N ARG A 225 -5.72 12.91 -2.35
CA ARG A 225 -6.94 12.15 -2.64
C ARG A 225 -6.74 10.68 -2.31
N PHE A 226 -7.69 10.14 -1.56
CA PHE A 226 -7.73 8.74 -1.11
C PHE A 226 -9.03 8.06 -1.48
N ASP A 227 -8.98 6.72 -1.58
CA ASP A 227 -10.19 5.90 -1.64
C ASP A 227 -10.91 5.89 -0.29
N ASN A 228 -12.18 6.28 -0.30
CA ASN A 228 -13.03 6.32 0.89
C ASN A 228 -13.16 4.95 1.57
N ALA A 229 -13.26 3.86 0.80
CA ALA A 229 -13.38 2.51 1.38
C ALA A 229 -12.16 2.08 2.21
N ARG A 230 -10.99 2.70 1.99
CA ARG A 230 -9.71 2.36 2.63
C ARG A 230 -9.16 3.47 3.54
N ALA A 231 -9.74 4.67 3.49
CA ALA A 231 -9.38 5.77 4.39
C ALA A 231 -9.55 5.38 5.87
N HIS A 232 -10.53 4.53 6.19
CA HIS A 232 -10.75 4.03 7.55
C HIS A 232 -9.63 3.14 8.09
N LEU A 233 -8.87 2.44 7.22
CA LEU A 233 -7.75 1.59 7.66
C LEU A 233 -6.55 2.39 8.16
N ALA A 234 -6.46 3.65 7.77
CA ALA A 234 -5.32 4.49 8.02
C ALA A 234 -5.68 5.80 8.75
N ALA A 235 -6.94 6.03 9.11
CA ALA A 235 -7.46 7.32 9.56
C ALA A 235 -6.57 8.01 10.61
N ASP A 236 -6.20 7.35 11.69
CA ASP A 236 -5.37 7.97 12.73
C ASP A 236 -3.95 8.31 12.24
N SER A 237 -3.35 7.41 11.46
CA SER A 237 -1.97 7.63 10.96
C SER A 237 -1.94 8.63 9.79
N LEU A 238 -2.99 8.65 8.97
CA LEU A 238 -3.14 9.64 7.90
C LEU A 238 -3.36 11.03 8.47
N ASN A 239 -4.17 11.18 9.51
CA ASN A 239 -4.39 12.46 10.17
C ASN A 239 -3.08 13.02 10.73
N VAL A 240 -2.30 12.19 11.44
CA VAL A 240 -0.98 12.59 11.96
C VAL A 240 -0.02 12.96 10.83
N ALA A 241 0.01 12.17 9.74
CA ALA A 241 0.85 12.48 8.58
C ALA A 241 0.41 13.78 7.90
N CYS A 242 -0.89 13.99 7.73
CA CYS A 242 -1.43 15.20 7.11
C CYS A 242 -1.25 16.44 7.97
N GLU A 243 -1.37 16.33 9.30
CA GLU A 243 -1.02 17.41 10.23
C GLU A 243 0.46 17.79 10.12
N LEU A 244 1.35 16.80 10.11
CA LEU A 244 2.78 17.04 9.96
C LEU A 244 3.13 17.69 8.63
N LEU A 245 2.52 17.20 7.54
CA LEU A 245 2.72 17.75 6.20
C LEU A 245 1.93 19.04 5.98
N GLY A 246 1.00 19.38 6.88
CA GLY A 246 0.07 20.50 6.72
C GLY A 246 -0.76 20.36 5.44
N CYS A 247 -1.19 19.15 5.10
CA CYS A 247 -2.01 18.87 3.93
C CYS A 247 -3.45 18.53 4.32
N THR A 248 -4.39 18.70 3.39
CA THR A 248 -5.78 18.28 3.55
C THR A 248 -5.99 16.91 2.90
N VAL A 249 -6.86 16.10 3.50
CA VAL A 249 -7.32 14.83 2.91
C VAL A 249 -8.62 15.08 2.18
N ASP A 250 -8.64 14.78 0.89
CA ASP A 250 -9.84 14.77 0.05
C ASP A 250 -10.25 13.31 -0.13
N VAL A 251 -11.31 12.90 0.52
CA VAL A 251 -11.78 11.51 0.56
C VAL A 251 -12.83 11.24 -0.50
N GLY A 252 -13.05 12.14 -1.42
CA GLY A 252 -14.04 12.03 -2.49
C GLY A 252 -15.44 11.58 -2.03
N PRO A 253 -16.46 11.70 -2.85
CA PRO A 253 -17.77 11.17 -2.56
C PRO A 253 -17.72 9.64 -2.39
N ALA A 254 -18.45 9.11 -1.41
CA ALA A 254 -18.55 7.67 -1.22
C ALA A 254 -19.11 7.00 -2.49
N TYR A 255 -18.38 6.00 -3.02
CA TYR A 255 -18.76 5.21 -4.20
C TYR A 255 -18.58 5.88 -5.58
N GLU A 256 -17.79 6.94 -5.70
CA GLU A 256 -17.37 7.49 -6.99
C GLU A 256 -15.91 7.10 -7.29
N PRO A 257 -15.65 5.98 -8.01
CA PRO A 257 -14.27 5.57 -8.37
C PRO A 257 -13.61 6.53 -9.36
N ASP A 258 -14.38 7.33 -10.09
CA ASP A 258 -13.84 8.28 -11.08
C ASP A 258 -13.13 9.51 -10.45
N ASP A 259 -13.05 9.58 -9.13
CA ASP A 259 -12.47 10.73 -8.40
C ASP A 259 -10.93 10.74 -8.40
N ARG A 260 -10.30 9.62 -8.85
CA ARG A 260 -8.83 9.46 -8.92
C ARG A 260 -8.36 8.97 -10.29
N PRO A 261 -8.71 9.69 -11.37
CA PRO A 261 -8.53 9.21 -12.74
C PRO A 261 -7.05 9.05 -13.13
N PHE A 262 -6.14 9.73 -12.45
CA PHE A 262 -4.72 9.75 -12.84
C PHE A 262 -3.98 8.55 -12.29
N VAL A 263 -4.15 8.23 -11.01
CA VAL A 263 -3.54 7.03 -10.42
C VAL A 263 -4.16 5.75 -10.97
N GLU A 264 -5.47 5.75 -11.26
CA GLU A 264 -6.13 4.60 -11.89
C GLU A 264 -5.60 4.37 -13.32
N ARG A 265 -5.43 5.44 -14.11
CA ARG A 265 -4.83 5.36 -15.45
C ARG A 265 -3.38 4.90 -15.38
N PHE A 266 -2.62 5.37 -14.39
CA PHE A 266 -1.26 4.92 -14.15
C PHE A 266 -1.24 3.42 -13.92
N PHE A 267 -2.07 2.87 -13.02
CA PHE A 267 -2.13 1.43 -12.78
C PHE A 267 -2.62 0.63 -13.99
N GLY A 268 -3.52 1.18 -14.81
CA GLY A 268 -3.86 0.60 -16.11
C GLY A 268 -2.65 0.49 -17.05
N THR A 269 -1.77 1.48 -17.03
CA THR A 269 -0.52 1.47 -17.78
C THR A 269 0.49 0.46 -17.18
N VAL A 270 0.60 0.39 -15.84
CA VAL A 270 1.40 -0.65 -15.17
C VAL A 270 0.93 -2.04 -15.57
N ALA A 271 -0.36 -2.31 -15.55
CA ALA A 271 -0.91 -3.61 -15.92
C ALA A 271 -0.57 -3.98 -17.36
N THR A 272 -0.78 -3.08 -18.32
CA THR A 272 -0.63 -3.38 -19.75
C THR A 272 0.80 -3.33 -20.25
N GLN A 273 1.61 -2.39 -19.78
CA GLN A 273 2.97 -2.15 -20.29
C GLN A 273 4.06 -2.79 -19.44
N PHE A 274 3.80 -3.08 -18.18
CA PHE A 274 4.75 -3.70 -17.28
C PHE A 274 4.34 -5.13 -16.91
N THR A 275 3.25 -5.28 -16.15
CA THR A 275 2.87 -6.56 -15.55
C THR A 275 2.63 -7.64 -16.60
N HIS A 276 1.85 -7.35 -17.67
CA HIS A 276 1.52 -8.34 -18.71
C HIS A 276 2.72 -8.71 -19.61
N ARG A 277 3.83 -7.97 -19.54
CA ARG A 277 5.04 -8.29 -20.30
C ARG A 277 6.05 -9.12 -19.50
N LEU A 278 5.82 -9.29 -18.21
CA LEU A 278 6.70 -10.08 -17.36
C LEU A 278 6.36 -11.58 -17.45
N PRO A 279 7.36 -12.47 -17.38
CA PRO A 279 7.12 -13.88 -17.20
C PRO A 279 6.33 -14.14 -15.90
N GLY A 280 5.39 -15.10 -15.92
CA GLY A 280 4.59 -15.45 -14.75
C GLY A 280 3.36 -14.56 -14.52
N THR A 281 2.98 -13.70 -15.47
CA THR A 281 1.69 -12.99 -15.40
C THR A 281 0.52 -13.95 -15.38
N THR A 282 -0.52 -13.60 -14.61
CA THR A 282 -1.75 -14.42 -14.55
C THR A 282 -2.77 -14.06 -15.64
N GLY A 283 -2.49 -12.96 -16.42
CA GLY A 283 -3.43 -12.41 -17.39
C GLY A 283 -4.68 -11.79 -16.76
N SER A 284 -5.32 -10.87 -17.44
CA SER A 284 -6.52 -10.16 -16.94
C SER A 284 -7.83 -10.74 -17.44
N LYS A 285 -7.80 -11.69 -18.40
CA LYS A 285 -9.01 -12.28 -19.02
C LYS A 285 -9.01 -13.79 -18.85
N VAL A 286 -10.20 -14.34 -18.61
CA VAL A 286 -10.47 -15.79 -18.64
C VAL A 286 -10.32 -16.23 -20.11
N GLY A 287 -9.37 -17.14 -20.39
CA GLY A 287 -9.08 -17.60 -21.77
C GLY A 287 -7.84 -16.97 -22.40
N ASP A 288 -7.03 -16.23 -21.63
CA ASP A 288 -5.76 -15.70 -22.12
C ASP A 288 -4.78 -16.87 -22.39
N ILE A 289 -4.34 -17.00 -23.62
CA ILE A 289 -3.43 -18.07 -24.08
C ILE A 289 -2.11 -18.05 -23.27
N LEU A 290 -1.67 -16.89 -22.84
CA LEU A 290 -0.50 -16.75 -21.94
C LEU A 290 -0.74 -17.40 -20.58
N ARG A 291 -1.98 -17.52 -20.12
CA ARG A 291 -2.34 -18.16 -18.87
C ARG A 291 -2.25 -19.68 -18.95
N GLU A 292 -2.56 -20.26 -20.10
CA GLU A 292 -2.44 -21.70 -20.37
C GLU A 292 -0.97 -22.12 -20.57
N LEU A 293 -0.18 -21.27 -21.23
CA LEU A 293 1.25 -21.51 -21.46
C LEU A 293 2.10 -21.32 -20.20
N SER A 294 1.63 -20.55 -19.21
CA SER A 294 2.31 -20.33 -17.93
C SER A 294 1.93 -21.38 -16.87
N ASN A 295 2.02 -22.67 -17.21
CA ASN A 295 1.88 -23.73 -16.22
C ASN A 295 3.05 -23.61 -15.20
N PRO A 296 2.76 -23.23 -13.92
CA PRO A 296 3.83 -22.86 -12.98
C PRO A 296 4.67 -24.03 -12.50
N SER A 297 4.31 -25.24 -12.84
CA SER A 297 5.03 -26.45 -12.47
C SER A 297 6.11 -26.87 -13.46
N ALA A 298 6.13 -26.32 -14.68
CA ALA A 298 6.95 -26.85 -15.75
C ALA A 298 8.26 -26.07 -16.02
N ASP A 299 8.39 -24.79 -15.68
CA ASP A 299 9.61 -24.05 -16.04
C ASP A 299 10.06 -23.00 -15.03
N LEU A 300 11.09 -23.33 -14.26
CA LEU A 300 11.81 -22.44 -13.35
C LEU A 300 12.45 -21.22 -14.06
N ARG A 301 12.55 -21.25 -15.39
CA ARG A 301 13.20 -20.22 -16.20
C ARG A 301 12.33 -18.99 -16.46
N LEU A 302 11.01 -19.09 -16.20
CA LEU A 302 10.04 -18.02 -16.43
C LEU A 302 9.64 -17.28 -15.14
N VAL A 303 10.47 -17.36 -14.11
CA VAL A 303 10.17 -16.78 -12.81
C VAL A 303 11.00 -15.53 -12.58
N VAL A 304 10.33 -14.44 -12.28
CA VAL A 304 10.97 -13.19 -11.86
C VAL A 304 11.28 -13.26 -10.37
N GLY A 305 12.53 -13.02 -9.99
CA GLY A 305 12.94 -12.86 -8.60
C GLY A 305 12.42 -11.54 -8.01
N LEU A 306 12.35 -11.46 -6.68
CA LEU A 306 11.86 -10.25 -6.03
C LEU A 306 12.77 -9.04 -6.28
N ASP A 307 14.09 -9.25 -6.26
CA ASP A 307 15.04 -8.16 -6.47
C ASP A 307 15.04 -7.71 -7.94
N GLU A 308 14.92 -8.66 -8.87
CA GLU A 308 14.72 -8.38 -10.30
C GLU A 308 13.41 -7.59 -10.54
N LEU A 309 12.30 -7.98 -9.89
CA LEU A 309 11.04 -7.23 -10.00
C LEU A 309 11.20 -5.79 -9.51
N ARG A 310 11.92 -5.56 -8.42
CA ARG A 310 12.18 -4.21 -7.89
C ARG A 310 12.98 -3.37 -8.85
N GLU A 311 14.04 -3.95 -9.40
CA GLU A 311 14.92 -3.28 -10.34
C GLU A 311 14.16 -2.93 -11.63
N LEU A 312 13.45 -3.90 -12.22
CA LEU A 312 12.61 -3.70 -13.39
C LEU A 312 11.53 -2.63 -13.14
N LEU A 313 10.86 -2.68 -12.00
CA LEU A 313 9.83 -1.68 -11.66
C LEU A 313 10.44 -0.30 -11.44
N ALA A 314 11.60 -0.21 -10.82
CA ALA A 314 12.29 1.06 -10.61
C ALA A 314 12.67 1.72 -11.94
N VAL A 315 13.24 0.94 -12.88
CA VAL A 315 13.56 1.43 -14.23
C VAL A 315 12.28 1.76 -15.01
N TRP A 316 11.21 0.97 -14.84
CA TRP A 316 9.95 1.25 -15.52
C TRP A 316 9.32 2.55 -15.02
N VAL A 317 9.30 2.82 -13.72
CA VAL A 317 8.81 4.10 -13.16
C VAL A 317 9.69 5.27 -13.60
N TRP A 318 11.01 5.06 -13.62
CA TRP A 318 11.96 6.03 -14.15
C TRP A 318 11.62 6.42 -15.59
N ASN A 319 11.39 5.40 -16.44
CA ASN A 319 11.05 5.59 -17.85
C ASN A 319 9.66 6.22 -18.02
N TYR A 320 8.67 5.84 -17.19
CA TYR A 320 7.34 6.44 -17.19
C TYR A 320 7.40 7.95 -16.97
N ASN A 321 8.18 8.41 -16.00
CA ASN A 321 8.33 9.83 -15.71
C ASN A 321 8.99 10.62 -16.85
N GLY A 322 9.74 9.94 -17.72
CA GLY A 322 10.40 10.53 -18.90
C GLY A 322 9.75 10.21 -20.24
N ALA A 323 8.61 9.52 -20.24
CA ALA A 323 7.88 9.19 -21.46
C ALA A 323 6.83 10.26 -21.81
N PRO A 324 6.59 10.57 -23.10
CA PRO A 324 5.55 11.50 -23.53
C PRO A 324 4.15 11.08 -23.04
N HIS A 325 3.39 12.03 -22.51
CA HIS A 325 2.07 11.78 -21.95
C HIS A 325 0.98 12.59 -22.69
N GLY A 326 -0.01 11.90 -23.27
CA GLY A 326 -1.08 12.56 -24.06
C GLY A 326 -1.88 13.61 -23.27
N GLY A 327 -2.11 13.40 -21.96
CA GLY A 327 -2.79 14.36 -21.09
C GLY A 327 -1.95 15.59 -20.72
N LEU A 328 -0.68 15.65 -21.15
CA LEU A 328 0.23 16.77 -20.93
C LEU A 328 0.61 17.46 -22.27
N GLY A 329 -0.17 17.22 -23.33
CA GLY A 329 0.12 17.78 -24.66
C GLY A 329 1.39 17.21 -25.27
N GLY A 330 1.72 15.95 -24.99
CA GLY A 330 2.92 15.28 -25.49
C GLY A 330 4.20 15.55 -24.68
N ARG A 331 4.15 16.38 -23.65
CA ARG A 331 5.30 16.54 -22.71
C ARG A 331 5.43 15.31 -21.83
N THR A 332 6.65 15.08 -21.36
CA THR A 332 6.87 14.08 -20.31
C THR A 332 6.43 14.61 -18.95
N PRO A 333 6.11 13.76 -17.98
CA PRO A 333 5.84 14.18 -16.61
C PRO A 333 6.93 15.07 -16.02
N LEU A 334 8.21 14.72 -16.19
CA LEU A 334 9.34 15.51 -15.70
C LEU A 334 9.48 16.85 -16.41
N GLU A 335 9.28 16.93 -17.73
CA GLU A 335 9.26 18.20 -18.45
C GLU A 335 8.13 19.11 -17.97
N ALA A 336 6.93 18.55 -17.73
CA ALA A 336 5.81 19.31 -17.20
C ALA A 336 6.10 19.86 -15.79
N MET A 337 6.76 19.05 -14.93
CA MET A 337 7.17 19.48 -13.59
C MET A 337 8.28 20.55 -13.67
N THR A 338 9.29 20.35 -14.52
CA THR A 338 10.39 21.30 -14.73
C THR A 338 9.84 22.66 -15.19
N ALA A 339 8.96 22.66 -16.20
CA ALA A 339 8.35 23.88 -16.69
C ALA A 339 7.48 24.59 -15.61
N ALA A 340 6.76 23.83 -14.79
CA ALA A 340 5.97 24.43 -13.73
C ALA A 340 6.84 25.06 -12.63
N ILE A 341 7.94 24.41 -12.24
CA ILE A 341 8.81 24.88 -11.16
C ILE A 341 9.73 25.99 -11.62
N ARG A 342 10.44 25.81 -12.76
CA ARG A 342 11.49 26.73 -13.22
C ARG A 342 10.94 27.88 -14.05
N ASP A 343 10.05 27.58 -15.00
CA ASP A 343 9.54 28.61 -15.92
C ASP A 343 8.38 29.41 -15.31
N ARG A 344 7.42 28.71 -14.64
CA ARG A 344 6.28 29.36 -14.01
C ARG A 344 6.52 29.75 -12.55
N ARG A 345 7.68 29.39 -11.99
CA ARG A 345 8.08 29.68 -10.60
C ARG A 345 7.05 29.21 -9.57
N ALA A 346 6.54 27.99 -9.75
CA ALA A 346 5.63 27.39 -8.79
C ALA A 346 6.29 27.33 -7.41
N LEU A 347 5.58 27.80 -6.39
CA LEU A 347 6.07 27.83 -5.02
C LEU A 347 5.91 26.46 -4.39
N LEU A 348 7.04 25.83 -4.09
CA LEU A 348 7.10 24.57 -3.35
C LEU A 348 7.14 24.85 -1.85
N ARG A 349 6.34 24.12 -1.12
CA ARG A 349 6.38 24.10 0.35
C ARG A 349 7.20 22.89 0.79
N HIS A 350 8.21 23.13 1.58
CA HIS A 350 9.10 22.07 2.02
C HIS A 350 8.88 21.71 3.48
N LEU A 351 9.15 20.44 3.79
CA LEU A 351 9.22 19.99 5.17
C LEU A 351 10.36 20.73 5.90
N PRO A 352 10.11 21.29 7.10
CA PRO A 352 11.15 21.94 7.90
C PRO A 352 12.37 21.03 8.09
N GLU A 353 13.57 21.60 8.09
CA GLU A 353 14.82 20.83 8.16
C GLU A 353 14.91 19.96 9.43
N SER A 354 14.40 20.48 10.54
CA SER A 354 14.31 19.73 11.81
C SER A 354 13.48 18.45 11.70
N LEU A 355 12.49 18.41 10.80
CA LEU A 355 11.63 17.25 10.57
C LEU A 355 12.17 16.31 9.49
N ARG A 356 13.06 16.77 8.60
CA ARG A 356 13.64 15.93 7.53
C ARG A 356 14.47 14.78 8.08
N ARG A 357 15.23 15.00 9.15
CA ARG A 357 15.99 13.94 9.84
C ARG A 357 15.09 12.99 10.64
N ASN A 358 13.84 13.38 10.86
CA ASN A 358 12.89 12.73 11.75
C ASN A 358 11.60 12.37 11.03
N LEU A 359 11.68 11.91 9.76
CA LEU A 359 10.51 11.38 9.04
C LEU A 359 9.80 10.26 9.81
N CYS A 360 10.47 9.68 10.83
CA CYS A 360 9.84 8.77 11.78
C CYS A 360 8.63 9.38 12.52
N LEU A 361 8.44 10.68 12.50
CA LEU A 361 7.23 11.32 13.03
C LEU A 361 6.00 11.09 12.17
N LEU A 362 6.17 10.69 10.92
CA LEU A 362 5.09 10.14 10.09
C LEU A 362 4.62 8.77 10.57
N GLN A 363 5.41 8.13 11.44
CA GLN A 363 5.16 6.79 11.93
C GLN A 363 4.22 6.81 13.14
N SER A 364 3.82 5.62 13.55
CA SER A 364 2.88 5.46 14.66
C SER A 364 3.46 5.93 15.97
N VAL A 365 2.63 6.63 16.74
CA VAL A 365 2.92 7.04 18.10
C VAL A 365 2.37 6.03 19.10
N HIS A 366 3.15 5.66 20.09
CA HIS A 366 2.72 4.84 21.21
C HIS A 366 3.09 5.52 22.52
N ARG A 367 2.21 5.45 23.52
CA ARG A 367 2.51 5.93 24.87
C ARG A 367 2.97 4.77 25.72
N ALA A 368 4.10 4.90 26.36
CA ALA A 368 4.68 3.87 27.21
C ALA A 368 5.11 4.44 28.54
N ARG A 369 4.72 3.77 29.64
CA ARG A 369 5.15 4.13 30.98
C ARG A 369 6.54 3.55 31.26
N VAL A 370 7.44 4.35 31.77
CA VAL A 370 8.76 3.93 32.24
C VAL A 370 8.59 3.03 33.46
N ARG A 371 9.18 1.85 33.41
CA ARG A 371 9.23 0.86 34.48
C ARG A 371 10.65 0.80 35.05
N GLY A 372 10.79 0.29 36.23
CA GLY A 372 12.04 0.11 36.96
C GLY A 372 11.78 0.11 38.46
N HIS A 373 12.74 -0.31 39.23
CA HIS A 373 12.59 -0.34 40.70
C HIS A 373 13.95 -0.12 41.35
N VAL A 374 14.15 1.07 41.96
CA VAL A 374 15.41 1.46 42.55
C VAL A 374 15.86 0.51 43.67
N GLY A 375 14.95 0.16 44.58
CA GLY A 375 15.25 -0.75 45.70
C GLY A 375 15.57 -2.21 45.30
N ARG A 376 15.26 -2.60 44.07
CA ARG A 376 15.63 -3.92 43.50
C ARG A 376 16.79 -3.83 42.53
N GLY A 377 17.38 -2.65 42.32
CA GLY A 377 18.44 -2.45 41.34
C GLY A 377 17.97 -2.55 39.90
N GLU A 378 16.64 -2.50 39.64
CA GLU A 378 16.09 -2.61 38.31
C GLU A 378 16.11 -1.26 37.61
N LYS A 379 16.99 -1.12 36.60
CA LYS A 379 17.20 0.13 35.85
C LYS A 379 15.93 0.51 35.08
N PRO A 380 15.71 1.82 34.79
CA PRO A 380 14.61 2.30 33.98
C PRO A 380 14.57 1.69 32.58
N TYR A 381 13.39 1.23 32.16
CA TYR A 381 13.10 0.69 30.84
C TYR A 381 11.63 0.92 30.47
N ILE A 382 11.29 0.77 29.21
CA ILE A 382 9.89 0.65 28.76
C ILE A 382 9.62 -0.76 28.26
N SER A 383 8.37 -1.19 28.35
CA SER A 383 7.89 -2.42 27.72
C SER A 383 7.07 -2.08 26.48
N PHE A 384 7.51 -2.55 25.31
CA PHE A 384 6.80 -2.35 24.05
C PHE A 384 6.59 -3.71 23.37
N TYR A 385 5.34 -4.10 23.22
CA TYR A 385 4.93 -5.40 22.71
C TYR A 385 5.73 -6.57 23.30
N HIS A 386 5.66 -6.69 24.63
CA HIS A 386 6.25 -7.76 25.45
C HIS A 386 7.78 -7.78 25.53
N VAL A 387 8.47 -6.79 24.95
CA VAL A 387 9.94 -6.71 24.98
C VAL A 387 10.39 -5.43 25.65
N ARG A 388 11.49 -5.50 26.40
CA ARG A 388 12.08 -4.36 27.11
C ARG A 388 12.94 -3.53 26.17
N TYR A 389 12.87 -2.20 26.33
CA TYR A 389 13.68 -1.22 25.62
C TYR A 389 14.29 -0.26 26.61
N THR A 390 15.55 0.08 26.38
CA THR A 390 16.27 1.05 27.21
C THR A 390 17.33 1.77 26.38
N SER A 391 17.92 2.79 27.00
CA SER A 391 19.11 3.48 26.49
C SER A 391 20.02 3.86 27.67
N PRO A 392 21.29 4.21 27.42
CA PRO A 392 22.17 4.71 28.49
C PRO A 392 21.58 5.92 29.22
N THR A 393 20.91 6.81 28.48
CA THR A 393 20.25 8.01 29.03
C THR A 393 19.08 7.62 29.93
N LEU A 394 18.18 6.78 29.45
CA LEU A 394 17.02 6.32 30.22
C LEU A 394 17.44 5.52 31.45
N ALA A 395 18.40 4.60 31.29
CA ALA A 395 18.89 3.74 32.38
C ALA A 395 19.53 4.52 33.55
N ARG A 396 20.03 5.75 33.28
CA ARG A 396 20.60 6.66 34.27
C ARG A 396 19.60 7.65 34.87
N SER A 397 18.32 7.57 34.48
CA SER A 397 17.29 8.55 34.83
C SER A 397 16.20 7.95 35.72
N PRO A 398 16.47 7.64 37.01
CA PRO A 398 15.51 7.06 37.93
C PRO A 398 14.27 7.94 38.14
N GLN A 399 14.42 9.27 37.97
CA GLN A 399 13.34 10.26 38.09
C GLN A 399 12.26 10.10 36.98
N LEU A 400 12.54 9.33 35.95
CA LEU A 400 11.56 9.03 34.87
C LEU A 400 10.71 7.82 35.19
N ILE A 401 11.04 7.01 36.21
CA ILE A 401 10.20 5.85 36.59
C ILE A 401 8.78 6.32 36.91
N GLY A 402 7.79 5.65 36.32
CA GLY A 402 6.38 6.00 36.46
C GLY A 402 5.88 7.06 35.48
N LYS A 403 6.78 7.84 34.84
CA LYS A 403 6.39 8.84 33.84
C LYS A 403 6.03 8.18 32.51
N GLU A 404 5.19 8.86 31.72
CA GLU A 404 4.80 8.44 30.39
C GLU A 404 5.71 9.07 29.33
N LEU A 405 6.18 8.25 28.39
CA LEU A 405 6.94 8.69 27.23
C LEU A 405 6.10 8.54 25.97
N ARG A 406 6.26 9.45 25.01
CA ARG A 406 5.77 9.28 23.63
C ARG A 406 6.84 8.55 22.83
N ILE A 407 6.47 7.42 22.25
CA ILE A 407 7.38 6.56 21.50
C ILE A 407 6.99 6.60 20.03
N TYR A 408 7.93 7.01 19.20
CA TYR A 408 7.82 6.93 17.76
C TYR A 408 8.62 5.73 17.28
N TYR A 409 8.07 4.96 16.36
CA TYR A 409 8.69 3.73 15.89
C TYR A 409 8.42 3.47 14.42
N ASP A 410 9.41 2.92 13.75
CA ASP A 410 9.24 2.30 12.45
C ASP A 410 8.55 0.94 12.64
N ALA A 411 7.34 0.81 12.06
CA ALA A 411 6.60 -0.45 12.16
C ALA A 411 7.28 -1.62 11.45
N ASP A 412 8.19 -1.34 10.54
CA ASP A 412 8.93 -2.34 9.78
C ASP A 412 10.21 -2.79 10.45
N ASP A 413 10.83 -1.93 11.27
CA ASP A 413 11.96 -2.29 12.10
C ASP A 413 11.84 -1.69 13.50
N ILE A 414 11.32 -2.48 14.41
CA ILE A 414 11.11 -2.10 15.80
C ILE A 414 12.28 -2.45 16.71
N ARG A 415 13.49 -2.62 16.20
CA ARG A 415 14.68 -2.80 17.03
C ARG A 415 15.06 -1.51 17.76
N ARG A 416 14.67 -0.37 17.22
CA ARG A 416 14.95 0.96 17.74
C ARG A 416 13.65 1.76 17.83
N LEU A 417 13.51 2.52 18.91
CA LEU A 417 12.37 3.40 19.14
C LEU A 417 12.90 4.78 19.50
N ARG A 418 12.26 5.85 19.05
CA ARG A 418 12.57 7.20 19.50
C ARG A 418 11.62 7.61 20.61
N ALA A 419 12.17 8.11 21.70
CA ALA A 419 11.42 8.46 22.89
C ALA A 419 11.44 9.98 23.13
N PHE A 420 10.27 10.51 23.49
CA PHE A 420 10.07 11.91 23.82
C PHE A 420 9.36 12.03 25.16
N LEU A 421 9.73 13.02 25.94
CA LEU A 421 9.02 13.41 27.14
C LEU A 421 7.66 14.06 26.80
N ALA A 422 6.82 14.26 27.80
CA ALA A 422 5.48 14.85 27.61
C ALA A 422 5.55 16.29 27.09
N ASP A 423 6.60 17.03 27.43
CA ASP A 423 6.88 18.39 26.98
C ASP A 423 7.42 18.49 25.54
N GLY A 424 7.63 17.35 24.88
CA GLY A 424 8.17 17.27 23.54
C GLY A 424 9.70 17.16 23.46
N THR A 425 10.40 17.22 24.61
CA THR A 425 11.86 17.05 24.65
C THR A 425 12.24 15.64 24.23
N GLU A 426 13.17 15.51 23.29
CA GLU A 426 13.65 14.21 22.84
C GLU A 426 14.59 13.58 23.89
N LEU A 427 14.25 12.37 24.33
CA LEU A 427 15.10 11.56 25.19
C LEU A 427 16.15 10.78 24.39
N GLY A 428 15.91 10.60 23.10
CA GLY A 428 16.76 9.89 22.17
C GLY A 428 16.26 8.48 21.82
N GLU A 429 17.17 7.68 21.26
CA GLU A 429 16.89 6.32 20.79
C GLU A 429 16.91 5.31 21.94
N LEU A 430 15.88 4.49 22.03
CA LEU A 430 15.82 3.31 22.87
C LEU A 430 16.06 2.06 22.03
N LYS A 431 16.93 1.18 22.49
CA LYS A 431 17.25 -0.08 21.83
C LYS A 431 16.52 -1.25 22.50
N VAL A 432 16.12 -2.21 21.70
CA VAL A 432 15.51 -3.45 22.17
C VAL A 432 16.51 -4.29 22.98
N GLY A 433 16.03 -4.92 24.03
CA GLY A 433 16.84 -5.81 24.85
C GLY A 433 16.94 -7.23 24.28
N GLY A 434 18.03 -7.96 24.67
CA GLY A 434 18.26 -9.34 24.30
C GLY A 434 18.56 -9.54 22.82
N LEU A 435 18.39 -10.76 22.33
CA LEU A 435 18.72 -11.14 20.95
C LEU A 435 17.69 -10.65 19.89
N TRP A 436 16.63 -9.97 20.32
CA TRP A 436 15.73 -9.24 19.43
C TRP A 436 16.42 -8.14 18.62
N GLN A 437 17.61 -7.70 19.02
CA GLN A 437 18.39 -6.68 18.31
C GLN A 437 19.10 -7.23 17.07
N LEU A 438 19.31 -8.55 16.95
CA LEU A 438 20.12 -9.15 15.89
C LEU A 438 19.41 -9.06 14.53
N THR A 439 18.17 -9.52 14.46
CA THR A 439 17.46 -9.62 13.18
C THR A 439 16.40 -8.53 13.04
N PRO A 440 16.42 -7.73 11.94
CA PRO A 440 15.38 -6.75 11.65
C PRO A 440 14.01 -7.40 11.59
N HIS A 441 13.03 -6.82 12.26
CA HIS A 441 11.68 -7.36 12.28
C HIS A 441 10.63 -6.29 12.55
N SER A 442 9.46 -6.49 11.91
CA SER A 442 8.34 -5.58 12.07
C SER A 442 7.54 -5.84 13.34
N LEU A 443 6.74 -4.82 13.69
CA LEU A 443 5.74 -4.95 14.74
C LEU A 443 4.78 -6.11 14.48
N GLU A 444 4.33 -6.26 13.25
CA GLU A 444 3.42 -7.35 12.89
C GLU A 444 4.07 -8.72 13.06
N MET A 445 5.33 -8.85 12.61
CA MET A 445 6.09 -10.08 12.81
C MET A 445 6.24 -10.40 14.30
N ARG A 446 6.60 -9.43 15.14
CA ARG A 446 6.68 -9.64 16.59
C ARG A 446 5.36 -10.15 17.18
N LYS A 447 4.24 -9.54 16.79
CA LYS A 447 2.91 -10.02 17.20
C LYS A 447 2.66 -11.47 16.77
N ARG A 448 3.05 -11.85 15.55
CA ARG A 448 2.94 -13.23 15.04
C ARG A 448 3.84 -14.19 15.80
N ILE A 449 5.07 -13.81 16.13
CA ILE A 449 6.00 -14.61 16.93
C ILE A 449 5.42 -14.89 18.33
N PHE A 450 4.92 -13.86 19.03
CA PHE A 450 4.28 -14.04 20.33
C PHE A 450 2.98 -14.85 20.26
N LYS A 451 2.20 -14.71 19.17
CA LYS A 451 1.04 -15.57 18.91
C LYS A 451 1.45 -17.02 18.74
N ALA A 452 2.49 -17.32 17.95
CA ALA A 452 3.02 -18.65 17.75
C ALA A 452 3.58 -19.24 19.08
N LYS A 453 4.27 -18.42 19.89
CA LYS A 453 4.73 -18.82 21.24
C LYS A 453 3.56 -19.19 22.15
N ARG A 454 2.50 -18.37 22.18
CA ARG A 454 1.29 -18.63 22.97
C ARG A 454 0.57 -19.92 22.53
N LEU A 455 0.56 -20.20 21.22
CA LEU A 455 0.00 -21.42 20.65
C LEU A 455 0.96 -22.62 20.77
N ARG A 456 2.11 -22.47 21.46
CA ARG A 456 3.15 -23.50 21.64
C ARG A 456 3.74 -24.04 20.32
N GLN A 457 3.61 -23.31 19.22
CA GLN A 457 4.18 -23.67 17.91
C GLN A 457 5.68 -23.39 17.84
N VAL A 458 6.16 -22.39 18.58
CA VAL A 458 7.58 -22.06 18.73
C VAL A 458 7.92 -21.90 20.22
N ARG A 459 9.17 -22.23 20.58
CA ARG A 459 9.72 -22.02 21.92
C ARG A 459 11.03 -21.29 21.78
N PHE A 460 11.26 -20.29 22.60
CA PHE A 460 12.51 -19.54 22.68
C PHE A 460 12.71 -18.98 24.08
N GLY A 461 13.95 -18.93 24.52
CA GLY A 461 14.41 -18.34 25.78
C GLY A 461 15.13 -17.00 25.57
N GLU A 462 15.88 -16.57 26.57
CA GLU A 462 16.62 -15.31 26.53
C GLU A 462 17.87 -15.36 25.62
N GLN A 463 18.41 -16.57 25.38
CA GLN A 463 19.59 -16.79 24.56
C GLN A 463 19.28 -17.21 23.13
N ASP A 464 18.03 -17.12 22.73
CA ASP A 464 17.59 -17.50 21.39
C ASP A 464 17.23 -16.26 20.57
N ASP A 465 17.53 -16.25 19.27
CA ASP A 465 16.96 -15.27 18.34
C ASP A 465 15.52 -15.69 17.97
N PRO A 466 14.51 -14.98 18.50
CA PRO A 466 13.11 -15.37 18.26
C PRO A 466 12.68 -15.22 16.81
N VAL A 467 13.32 -14.34 16.06
CA VAL A 467 13.04 -14.10 14.64
C VAL A 467 13.55 -15.26 13.80
N GLU A 468 14.78 -15.72 14.07
CA GLU A 468 15.35 -16.87 13.37
C GLU A 468 14.58 -18.18 13.65
N ILE A 469 14.20 -18.41 14.90
CA ILE A 469 13.36 -19.57 15.26
C ILE A 469 12.02 -19.53 14.53
N TYR A 470 11.41 -18.35 14.44
CA TYR A 470 10.16 -18.20 13.71
C TYR A 470 10.34 -18.41 12.20
N LEU A 471 11.46 -17.97 11.64
CA LEU A 471 11.82 -18.23 10.24
C LEU A 471 11.96 -19.72 9.96
N LYS A 472 12.69 -20.46 10.81
CA LYS A 472 12.83 -21.91 10.70
C LYS A 472 11.45 -22.59 10.73
N PHE A 473 10.59 -22.20 11.67
CA PHE A 473 9.22 -22.71 11.75
C PHE A 473 8.42 -22.39 10.47
N LYS A 474 8.54 -21.18 9.92
CA LYS A 474 7.84 -20.80 8.68
C LYS A 474 8.36 -21.52 7.46
N ARG A 475 9.66 -21.81 7.36
CA ARG A 475 10.24 -22.61 6.27
C ARG A 475 9.61 -24.00 6.19
N THR A 476 9.36 -24.65 7.31
CA THR A 476 8.70 -25.96 7.31
C THR A 476 7.26 -25.90 6.78
N GLN A 477 6.58 -24.77 6.96
CA GLN A 477 5.22 -24.55 6.47
C GLN A 477 5.17 -24.05 5.01
N ALA A 478 6.21 -23.35 4.54
CA ALA A 478 6.23 -22.68 3.24
C ALA A 478 6.11 -23.65 2.05
N LYS A 479 6.60 -24.89 2.21
CA LYS A 479 6.42 -25.94 1.19
C LYS A 479 4.95 -26.23 0.85
N ARG A 480 4.03 -25.90 1.76
CA ARG A 480 2.59 -26.19 1.62
C ARG A 480 1.71 -24.94 1.71
N SER A 481 2.29 -23.74 1.90
CA SER A 481 1.53 -22.50 2.18
C SER A 481 2.18 -21.28 1.55
N ARG A 482 1.54 -20.73 0.50
CA ARG A 482 1.93 -19.46 -0.13
C ARG A 482 1.98 -18.30 0.85
N LYS A 483 1.11 -18.31 1.88
CA LYS A 483 1.12 -17.30 2.94
C LYS A 483 2.41 -17.34 3.75
N ALA A 484 2.91 -18.54 4.10
CA ALA A 484 4.17 -18.69 4.81
C ALA A 484 5.36 -18.25 3.92
N ALA A 485 5.30 -18.54 2.62
CA ALA A 485 6.28 -18.08 1.64
C ALA A 485 6.33 -16.53 1.56
N SER A 486 5.18 -15.86 1.49
CA SER A 486 5.11 -14.40 1.49
C SER A 486 5.66 -13.78 2.78
N GLU A 487 5.44 -14.41 3.93
CA GLU A 487 6.02 -13.98 5.22
C GLU A 487 7.55 -14.08 5.21
N ILE A 488 8.12 -15.17 4.68
CA ILE A 488 9.57 -15.33 4.53
C ILE A 488 10.16 -14.27 3.60
N ALA A 489 9.52 -14.04 2.45
CA ALA A 489 9.94 -13.02 1.49
C ALA A 489 10.05 -11.64 2.13
N GLN A 490 9.05 -11.26 2.91
CA GLN A 490 9.02 -10.00 3.63
C GLN A 490 10.16 -9.85 4.64
N ILE A 491 10.46 -10.91 5.37
CA ILE A 491 11.54 -10.92 6.35
C ILE A 491 12.90 -10.74 5.65
N LYS A 492 13.14 -11.51 4.58
CA LYS A 492 14.36 -11.39 3.77
C LYS A 492 14.53 -9.99 3.17
N GLN A 493 13.45 -9.42 2.67
CA GLN A 493 13.43 -8.06 2.15
C GLN A 493 13.95 -7.04 3.16
N ARG A 494 13.56 -7.18 4.42
CA ARG A 494 14.01 -6.29 5.50
C ARG A 494 15.46 -6.51 5.88
N ILE A 495 15.88 -7.78 5.96
CA ILE A 495 17.29 -8.11 6.24
C ILE A 495 18.22 -7.55 5.16
N GLN A 496 17.82 -7.60 3.89
CA GLN A 496 18.60 -7.02 2.80
C GLN A 496 18.63 -5.49 2.88
N ALA A 497 17.50 -4.84 3.15
CA ALA A 497 17.44 -3.39 3.31
C ALA A 497 18.35 -2.90 4.45
N ASP A 498 18.39 -3.63 5.57
CA ASP A 498 19.27 -3.32 6.70
C ASP A 498 20.76 -3.41 6.33
N LYS A 499 21.15 -4.43 5.58
CA LYS A 499 22.53 -4.59 5.08
C LYS A 499 22.95 -3.44 4.18
N THR A 500 22.06 -2.99 3.30
CA THR A 500 22.34 -1.87 2.38
C THR A 500 22.47 -0.55 3.12
N THR A 501 21.60 -0.30 4.10
CA THR A 501 21.63 0.92 4.93
C THR A 501 22.84 0.94 5.87
N GLY A 502 23.20 -0.21 6.45
CA GLY A 502 24.39 -0.34 7.29
C GLY A 502 25.70 -0.10 6.52
N SER A 503 25.76 -0.53 5.27
CA SER A 503 26.92 -0.28 4.39
C SER A 503 27.09 1.22 4.05
N SER A 504 25.99 1.95 3.81
CA SER A 504 26.06 3.38 3.51
C SER A 504 26.40 4.24 4.72
N ALA A 505 26.00 3.87 5.92
CA ALA A 505 26.36 4.56 7.14
C ALA A 505 27.85 4.38 7.51
N ALA A 506 28.40 3.20 7.26
CA ALA A 506 29.83 2.92 7.47
C ALA A 506 30.73 3.67 6.45
N THR A 507 30.21 3.98 5.25
CA THR A 507 30.95 4.70 4.20
C THR A 507 31.01 6.21 4.49
N GLN A 508 30.12 6.76 5.30
CA GLN A 508 30.16 8.19 5.71
C GLN A 508 31.15 8.51 6.82
N GLU A 509 31.63 7.50 7.56
CA GLU A 509 32.69 7.69 8.58
C GLU A 509 34.12 7.45 8.03
N GLN A 510 34.26 6.99 6.78
CA GLN A 510 35.57 6.73 6.15
C GLN A 510 35.71 7.45 4.80
N THR A 511 35.67 8.76 4.81
CA THR A 511 36.16 9.55 3.68
C THR A 511 37.64 9.88 3.90
N HIS A 512 38.54 9.01 3.47
CA HIS A 512 39.82 9.29 2.82
C HIS A 512 40.62 7.99 2.62
N THR A 513 40.31 7.26 1.54
CA THR A 513 41.32 6.49 0.76
C THR A 513 40.67 5.90 -0.48
N LEU A 514 41.34 6.00 -1.62
CA LEU A 514 40.91 5.64 -2.97
C LEU A 514 40.74 4.10 -3.18
N PRO A 515 39.92 3.68 -4.14
CA PRO A 515 39.52 2.28 -4.28
C PRO A 515 40.45 1.43 -5.13
N LEU A 516 40.69 0.20 -4.70
CA LEU A 516 41.23 -0.89 -5.50
C LEU A 516 40.08 -1.70 -6.14
N ALA A 517 40.28 -2.03 -7.39
CA ALA A 517 39.32 -2.69 -8.27
C ALA A 517 38.90 -4.08 -7.76
N ILE A 518 37.58 -4.36 -7.82
CA ILE A 518 37.00 -5.68 -7.57
C ILE A 518 36.52 -6.25 -8.90
N GLY A 519 36.97 -7.48 -9.19
CA GLY A 519 36.64 -8.22 -10.40
C GLY A 519 35.17 -8.71 -10.46
N PRO A 520 34.70 -9.14 -11.63
CA PRO A 520 33.28 -9.31 -11.90
C PRO A 520 32.68 -10.56 -11.26
N ALA A 521 31.52 -10.38 -10.59
CA ALA A 521 30.66 -11.46 -10.14
C ALA A 521 29.94 -12.11 -11.33
N LYS A 522 29.81 -13.43 -11.34
CA LYS A 522 29.17 -14.20 -12.41
C LYS A 522 27.71 -13.81 -12.59
N ALA A 523 27.41 -13.19 -13.73
CA ALA A 523 26.07 -12.78 -14.13
C ALA A 523 25.21 -13.98 -14.59
N ARG A 524 23.98 -14.10 -14.08
CA ARG A 524 22.92 -14.95 -14.64
C ARG A 524 22.27 -14.21 -15.81
N ARG A 525 22.16 -14.84 -16.96
CA ARG A 525 21.54 -14.27 -18.16
C ARG A 525 20.01 -14.38 -18.06
N LEU A 526 19.33 -13.25 -17.93
CA LEU A 526 17.89 -13.11 -18.25
C LEU A 526 17.76 -12.63 -19.70
N ARG A 527 16.92 -13.29 -20.52
CA ARG A 527 16.53 -12.75 -21.82
C ARG A 527 15.37 -11.76 -21.62
N ILE A 528 15.60 -10.50 -21.90
CA ILE A 528 14.57 -9.46 -21.92
C ILE A 528 13.79 -9.59 -23.23
N PRO A 529 12.43 -9.63 -23.18
CA PRO A 529 11.62 -9.61 -24.40
C PRO A 529 11.84 -8.32 -25.20
N PRO A 530 11.83 -8.37 -26.54
CA PRO A 530 11.95 -7.18 -27.37
C PRO A 530 10.78 -6.21 -27.07
N GLY A 531 11.10 -4.95 -26.76
CA GLY A 531 10.15 -3.89 -26.40
C GLY A 531 10.38 -3.25 -25.03
N PHE A 532 11.33 -3.73 -24.22
CA PHE A 532 11.70 -3.12 -22.94
C PHE A 532 12.76 -2.00 -23.07
N ALA A 533 13.38 -1.86 -24.25
CA ALA A 533 14.48 -0.92 -24.50
C ALA A 533 14.07 0.28 -25.37
N GLN A 534 12.78 0.58 -25.53
CA GLN A 534 12.31 1.81 -26.21
C GLN A 534 11.33 2.60 -25.36
#